data_b3f5fd71cf17e6507d7d82b5c5a20148
#
_entry.id   b3f5fd71cf17e6507d7d82b5c5a20148
#
_cell.length_a   1.000
_cell.length_b   1.000
_cell.length_c   1.000
_cell.angle_alpha   90.00
_cell.angle_beta   90.00
_cell.angle_gamma   90.00
#
_symmetry.space_group_name_H-M   'P 1'
#
loop_
_entity.id
_entity.type
_entity.pdbx_description
1 polymer ?
#
loop_
_entity_poly.entity_id
_entity_poly.type
_entity_poly.pdbx_seq_one_letter_code
_entity_poly.pdbx_strand_id
1 'polypeptide(L)'
;HMDMYRIEESGGASEVGLEEYFYAGGVCVVEWAQYIEDELPSTFLKVQIDRVGDGESERVIRLVPHGKEYEEFIKQLEATDE
;
A
#
# COMPACT_ATOMS: atom_id res chain seq x y z
N HIS A 1 -9.66 3.74 -4.25
CA HIS A 1 -8.37 3.76 -4.93
C HIS A 1 -7.84 5.18 -5.01
N MET A 2 -6.63 5.36 -4.53
CA MET A 2 -5.99 6.67 -4.51
C MET A 2 -4.62 6.59 -5.16
N ASP A 3 -4.27 7.59 -5.95
CA ASP A 3 -2.95 7.67 -6.59
C ASP A 3 -2.27 8.94 -6.07
N MET A 4 -1.18 8.76 -5.35
CA MET A 4 -0.46 9.86 -4.69
C MET A 4 0.69 10.42 -5.50
N TYR A 5 0.84 9.99 -6.74
CA TYR A 5 1.88 10.50 -7.60
C TYR A 5 1.72 12.02 -7.77
N ARG A 6 2.78 12.74 -7.47
CA ARG A 6 2.81 14.21 -7.51
C ARG A 6 1.79 14.89 -6.60
N ILE A 7 1.48 14.26 -5.45
CA ILE A 7 0.51 14.84 -4.53
C ILE A 7 0.92 16.23 -4.01
N GLU A 8 2.22 16.48 -3.90
CA GLU A 8 2.69 17.78 -3.43
C GLU A 8 2.34 18.92 -4.37
N GLU A 9 2.07 18.65 -5.63
CA GLU A 9 1.63 19.66 -6.58
C GLU A 9 0.21 20.13 -6.28
N SER A 10 -0.53 19.34 -5.52
CA SER A 10 -1.91 19.66 -5.12
C SER A 10 -2.01 20.17 -3.67
N GLY A 11 -0.88 20.53 -3.08
CA GLY A 11 -0.86 21.05 -1.71
C GLY A 11 -0.53 20.01 -0.66
N GLY A 12 -0.27 18.77 -1.07
CA GLY A 12 0.09 17.70 -0.16
C GLY A 12 -1.11 16.89 0.32
N ALA A 13 -0.81 15.80 1.04
CA ALA A 13 -1.82 14.84 1.47
C ALA A 13 -2.83 15.44 2.47
N SER A 14 -2.37 16.31 3.32
CA SER A 14 -3.24 16.90 4.34
C SER A 14 -4.35 17.77 3.75
N GLU A 15 -4.13 18.30 2.55
CA GLU A 15 -5.12 19.12 1.87
C GLU A 15 -6.29 18.32 1.32
N VAL A 16 -6.10 17.03 1.09
CA VAL A 16 -7.16 16.20 0.50
C VAL A 16 -7.94 15.36 1.52
N GLY A 17 -7.59 15.48 2.81
CA GLY A 17 -8.33 14.82 3.88
C GLY A 17 -8.26 13.30 3.85
N LEU A 18 -7.09 12.73 3.65
CA LEU A 18 -6.91 11.28 3.50
C LEU A 18 -7.37 10.47 4.70
N GLU A 19 -7.25 11.01 5.91
CA GLU A 19 -7.62 10.27 7.12
C GLU A 19 -9.07 9.81 7.11
N GLU A 20 -9.96 10.61 6.54
CA GLU A 20 -11.37 10.25 6.45
C GLU A 20 -11.57 8.98 5.63
N TYR A 21 -10.80 8.84 4.58
CA TYR A 21 -10.91 7.66 3.71
C TYR A 21 -10.28 6.43 4.34
N PHE A 22 -9.18 6.58 5.06
CA PHE A 22 -8.50 5.45 5.69
C PHE A 22 -9.36 4.80 6.77
N TYR A 23 -10.18 5.55 7.44
CA TYR A 23 -10.98 5.07 8.57
C TYR A 23 -12.48 4.99 8.29
N ALA A 24 -12.84 5.01 7.02
CA ALA A 24 -14.25 4.98 6.62
C ALA A 24 -14.88 3.58 6.62
N GLY A 25 -14.10 2.54 6.91
CA GLY A 25 -14.62 1.17 7.01
C GLY A 25 -14.54 0.34 5.74
N GLY A 26 -14.04 0.91 4.66
CA GLY A 26 -13.85 0.18 3.41
C GLY A 26 -12.41 -0.28 3.22
N VAL A 27 -12.11 -0.72 2.02
CA VAL A 27 -10.74 -1.10 1.63
C VAL A 27 -10.15 0.04 0.83
N CYS A 28 -8.97 0.50 1.25
CA CYS A 28 -8.24 1.55 0.54
C CYS A 28 -7.03 0.95 -0.17
N VAL A 29 -6.90 1.27 -1.45
CA VAL A 29 -5.71 0.95 -2.24
C VAL A 29 -5.03 2.26 -2.59
N VAL A 30 -3.77 2.40 -2.21
CA VAL A 30 -3.02 3.63 -2.40
C VAL A 30 -1.79 3.36 -3.25
N GLU A 31 -1.70 4.00 -4.42
CA GLU A 31 -0.52 3.94 -5.26
C GLU A 31 0.39 5.11 -4.95
N TRP A 32 1.70 4.88 -5.09
CA TRP A 32 2.72 5.90 -4.82
C TRP A 32 2.65 6.38 -3.37
N ALA A 33 2.42 5.43 -2.45
CA ALA A 33 2.25 5.75 -1.03
C ALA A 33 3.50 6.36 -0.40
N GLN A 34 4.67 6.20 -1.01
CA GLN A 34 5.91 6.79 -0.49
C GLN A 34 5.83 8.32 -0.43
N TYR A 35 4.94 8.93 -1.18
CA TYR A 35 4.75 10.38 -1.13
C TYR A 35 3.91 10.83 0.05
N ILE A 36 3.32 9.89 0.78
CA ILE A 36 2.47 10.20 1.95
C ILE A 36 2.80 9.31 3.15
N GLU A 37 4.05 8.87 3.28
CA GLU A 37 4.43 7.95 4.36
C GLU A 37 4.03 8.44 5.75
N ASP A 38 4.14 9.74 5.99
CA ASP A 38 3.82 10.33 7.29
C ASP A 38 2.32 10.33 7.60
N GLU A 39 1.49 10.20 6.58
CA GLU A 39 0.04 10.20 6.75
C GLU A 39 -0.58 8.82 6.75
N LEU A 40 0.19 7.78 6.51
CA LEU A 40 -0.34 6.42 6.49
C LEU A 40 -0.74 5.98 7.89
N PRO A 41 -1.79 5.15 8.00
CA PRO A 41 -2.13 4.57 9.30
C PRO A 41 -1.02 3.62 9.75
N SER A 42 -1.00 3.29 11.04
CA SER A 42 0.02 2.41 11.60
C SER A 42 -0.09 0.96 11.12
N THR A 43 -1.26 0.60 10.61
CA THR A 43 -1.55 -0.76 10.16
C THR A 43 -1.91 -0.74 8.69
N PHE A 44 -1.11 -1.41 7.88
CA PHE A 44 -1.36 -1.51 6.45
C PHE A 44 -0.54 -2.65 5.86
N LEU A 45 -0.88 -3.03 4.63
CA LEU A 45 -0.12 -4.00 3.87
C LEU A 45 0.60 -3.26 2.74
N LYS A 46 1.91 -3.37 2.70
CA LYS A 46 2.70 -2.80 1.62
C LYS A 46 2.86 -3.87 0.54
N VAL A 47 2.53 -3.51 -0.69
CA VAL A 47 2.73 -4.37 -1.85
C VAL A 47 3.79 -3.71 -2.73
N GLN A 48 4.92 -4.37 -2.89
CA GLN A 48 6.01 -3.86 -3.69
C GLN A 48 6.14 -4.72 -4.94
N ILE A 49 6.12 -4.08 -6.10
CA ILE A 49 6.18 -4.76 -7.39
C ILE A 49 7.42 -4.29 -8.14
N ASP A 50 8.32 -5.21 -8.44
CA ASP A 50 9.56 -4.88 -9.12
C ASP A 50 9.72 -5.70 -10.39
N ARG A 51 10.42 -5.15 -11.35
CA ARG A 51 10.79 -5.87 -12.56
C ARG A 51 11.93 -6.84 -12.24
N VAL A 52 11.97 -7.92 -12.97
CA VAL A 52 13.04 -8.92 -12.84
C VAL A 52 13.99 -8.76 -14.03
N GLY A 53 15.22 -8.34 -13.75
CA GLY A 53 16.26 -8.18 -14.76
C GLY A 53 15.80 -7.31 -15.93
N ASP A 54 16.01 -7.80 -17.14
CA ASP A 54 15.61 -7.11 -18.36
C ASP A 54 14.24 -7.55 -18.86
N GLY A 55 13.54 -8.39 -18.09
CA GLY A 55 12.25 -8.94 -18.50
C GLY A 55 11.16 -7.88 -18.53
N GLU A 56 10.38 -7.86 -19.60
CA GLU A 56 9.26 -6.94 -19.73
C GLU A 56 8.00 -7.48 -19.07
N SER A 57 7.89 -8.79 -18.91
CA SER A 57 6.68 -9.42 -18.42
C SER A 57 6.83 -10.06 -17.03
N GLU A 58 8.03 -10.15 -16.52
CA GLU A 58 8.24 -10.77 -15.21
C GLU A 58 8.31 -9.72 -14.10
N ARG A 59 7.69 -10.05 -12.98
CA ARG A 59 7.66 -9.17 -11.81
C ARG A 59 7.89 -10.00 -10.55
N VAL A 60 8.52 -9.37 -9.56
CA VAL A 60 8.57 -9.90 -8.20
C VAL A 60 7.64 -9.06 -7.36
N ILE A 61 6.74 -9.72 -6.67
CA ILE A 61 5.80 -9.05 -5.77
C ILE A 61 6.17 -9.40 -4.35
N ARG A 62 6.42 -8.38 -3.53
CA ARG A 62 6.71 -8.54 -2.12
C ARG A 62 5.57 -7.98 -1.30
N LEU A 63 5.11 -8.75 -0.34
CA LEU A 63 4.06 -8.33 0.58
C LEU A 63 4.72 -8.09 1.93
N VAL A 64 4.66 -6.85 2.40
CA VAL A 64 5.29 -6.46 3.66
C VAL A 64 4.20 -6.00 4.62
N PRO A 65 3.86 -6.81 5.62
CA PRO A 65 2.83 -6.42 6.58
C PRO A 65 3.35 -5.41 7.59
N HIS A 66 2.52 -4.43 7.89
CA HIS A 66 2.73 -3.49 8.97
C HIS A 66 1.56 -3.62 9.92
N GLY A 67 1.82 -4.17 11.10
CA GLY A 67 0.80 -4.43 12.09
C GLY A 67 0.40 -5.89 12.13
N LYS A 68 -0.04 -6.32 13.32
CA LYS A 68 -0.33 -7.72 13.60
C LYS A 68 -1.42 -8.30 12.72
N GLU A 69 -2.41 -7.50 12.41
CA GLU A 69 -3.53 -7.92 11.56
C GLU A 69 -3.05 -8.41 10.20
N TYR A 70 -2.12 -7.68 9.60
CA TYR A 70 -1.62 -8.06 8.28
C TYR A 70 -0.57 -9.16 8.34
N GLU A 71 0.11 -9.30 9.47
CA GLU A 71 0.98 -10.45 9.69
C GLU A 71 0.18 -11.75 9.70
N GLU A 72 -0.99 -11.73 10.34
CA GLU A 72 -1.88 -12.89 10.35
C GLU A 72 -2.45 -13.15 8.96
N PHE A 73 -2.76 -12.09 8.23
CA PHE A 73 -3.25 -12.20 6.86
C PHE A 73 -2.23 -12.93 5.97
N ILE A 74 -0.96 -12.56 6.08
CA ILE A 74 0.11 -13.19 5.31
C ILE A 74 0.24 -14.68 5.66
N LYS A 75 0.15 -15.02 6.94
CA LYS A 75 0.19 -16.41 7.38
C LYS A 75 -0.94 -17.22 6.77
N GLN A 76 -2.13 -16.64 6.68
CA GLN A 76 -3.27 -17.31 6.08
C GLN A 76 -3.06 -17.54 4.57
N LEU A 77 -2.47 -16.57 3.88
CA LEU A 77 -2.15 -16.72 2.46
C LEU A 77 -1.15 -17.85 2.25
N GLU A 78 -0.13 -17.93 3.07
CA GLU A 78 0.88 -18.98 2.97
C GLU A 78 0.29 -20.36 3.23
N ALA A 79 -0.65 -20.44 4.16
CA ALA A 79 -1.31 -21.69 4.51
C ALA A 79 -2.24 -22.21 3.40
N THR A 80 -2.75 -21.30 2.56
CA THR A 80 -3.64 -21.68 1.47
C THR A 80 -2.94 -21.90 0.14
N ASP A 81 -1.63 -21.70 0.10
CA ASP A 81 -0.83 -21.87 -1.10
C ASP A 81 -0.50 -23.35 -1.30
N GLU A 82 -1.33 -24.02 -2.04
CA GLU A 82 -1.21 -25.44 -2.33
C GLU A 82 -0.70 -25.67 -3.73
#